data_016042efeb537afffc744304ee6b4bb1
#
_entry.id   016042efeb537afffc744304ee6b4bb1
#
_cell.length_a   1.000
_cell.length_b   1.000
_cell.length_c   1.000
_cell.angle_alpha   90.00
_cell.angle_beta   90.00
_cell.angle_gamma   90.00
#
_symmetry.space_group_name_H-M   'P 1'
#
loop_
_entity.id
_entity.type
_entity.pdbx_description
1 polymer ?
#
loop_
_entity_poly.entity_id
_entity_poly.type
_entity_poly.pdbx_seq_one_letter_code
_entity_poly.pdbx_strand_id
1 'polypeptide(L)'
;MENLQALKQRFGIIGNDVQLNRALEKAVRVAPTDISVLVTGESGVGKENIPKIIHSLSHRKHAKYIAVNCGAIPEGTIDSELFGHEKGSFTGATQDRKGYFEVADGGTIFLDEVGELPLTTQVRLLRVLENGEFIKVGSSKTQKTNVRIVAATNVNMQQAIEKERFREDLYYRLSTVEIDLPALRERNEDIHLLFRKFASDFAQKYKMPSIRLDENAVTVLLNYRFPGNIRQLKNLAEQISVIEESRMITASKLQNYLPNNKSNFPAVIGGKKENDFSTERDIMYKILFDMRNDINDLKKLTLDLMKTGDIEEVEERNHQLIEKIYADQELKEHKIEVMNIPQNSSKEKDYDFIETIEEDESLSLQDKEIEMIKKSLEKNNNKRKLAAKELGISERTLYRKIKQYDL
;
A
#
# COMPACT_ATOMS: atom_id res chain seq x y z
N MET A 1 -39.64 7.39 9.66
CA MET A 1 -38.15 7.29 9.71
C MET A 1 -37.82 5.83 10.02
N GLU A 2 -36.97 5.22 9.23
CA GLU A 2 -36.50 3.87 9.49
C GLU A 2 -35.76 3.88 10.86
N ASN A 3 -36.09 2.92 11.74
CA ASN A 3 -35.45 2.85 13.05
C ASN A 3 -33.94 2.61 12.84
N LEU A 4 -33.06 3.45 13.41
CA LEU A 4 -31.61 3.36 13.27
C LEU A 4 -31.08 1.96 13.60
N GLN A 5 -31.75 1.25 14.49
CA GLN A 5 -31.39 -0.10 14.89
C GLN A 5 -31.71 -1.12 13.79
N ALA A 6 -32.86 -0.98 13.10
CA ALA A 6 -33.19 -1.81 11.93
C ALA A 6 -32.23 -1.56 10.77
N LEU A 7 -31.82 -0.30 10.56
CA LEU A 7 -30.81 0.07 9.57
C LEU A 7 -29.46 -0.60 9.86
N LYS A 8 -28.99 -0.52 11.10
CA LYS A 8 -27.73 -1.18 11.52
C LYS A 8 -27.76 -2.68 11.27
N GLN A 9 -28.85 -3.34 11.64
CA GLN A 9 -29.02 -4.78 11.41
C GLN A 9 -28.98 -5.12 9.92
N ARG A 10 -29.69 -4.36 9.09
CA ARG A 10 -29.76 -4.57 7.64
C ARG A 10 -28.41 -4.45 6.95
N PHE A 11 -27.57 -3.51 7.39
CA PHE A 11 -26.24 -3.26 6.80
C PHE A 11 -25.09 -3.90 7.57
N GLY A 12 -25.38 -4.67 8.62
CA GLY A 12 -24.36 -5.34 9.44
C GLY A 12 -23.47 -4.38 10.21
N ILE A 13 -23.96 -3.17 10.53
CA ILE A 13 -23.20 -2.16 11.27
C ILE A 13 -23.36 -2.43 12.76
N ILE A 14 -22.24 -2.58 13.45
CA ILE A 14 -22.17 -2.82 14.88
C ILE A 14 -21.57 -1.62 15.57
N GLY A 15 -22.18 -1.23 16.67
CA GLY A 15 -21.72 -0.14 17.52
C GLY A 15 -22.86 0.72 18.01
N ASN A 16 -22.64 1.34 19.17
CA ASN A 16 -23.60 2.24 19.83
C ASN A 16 -23.04 3.64 20.03
N ASP A 17 -21.83 3.87 19.54
CA ASP A 17 -21.16 5.17 19.63
C ASP A 17 -22.03 6.30 19.07
N VAL A 18 -21.98 7.46 19.76
CA VAL A 18 -22.81 8.62 19.45
C VAL A 18 -22.41 9.26 18.11
N GLN A 19 -21.12 9.32 17.79
CA GLN A 19 -20.65 9.93 16.55
C GLN A 19 -21.00 9.05 15.36
N LEU A 20 -20.83 7.72 15.49
CA LEU A 20 -21.30 6.76 14.51
C LEU A 20 -22.82 6.90 14.24
N ASN A 21 -23.62 7.02 15.31
CA ASN A 21 -25.07 7.18 15.19
C ASN A 21 -25.42 8.47 14.44
N ARG A 22 -24.75 9.59 14.76
CA ARG A 22 -24.91 10.87 14.06
C ARG A 22 -24.54 10.78 12.58
N ALA A 23 -23.46 10.07 12.23
CA ALA A 23 -23.07 9.84 10.85
C ALA A 23 -24.14 9.04 10.07
N LEU A 24 -24.69 8.00 10.69
CA LEU A 24 -25.78 7.22 10.11
C LEU A 24 -27.06 8.04 9.95
N GLU A 25 -27.43 8.87 10.93
CA GLU A 25 -28.58 9.75 10.82
C GLU A 25 -28.41 10.78 9.69
N LYS A 26 -27.22 11.38 9.54
CA LYS A 26 -26.92 12.25 8.40
C LYS A 26 -27.10 11.51 7.07
N ALA A 27 -26.60 10.26 6.96
CA ALA A 27 -26.76 9.44 5.77
C ALA A 27 -28.24 9.19 5.43
N VAL A 28 -29.06 8.88 6.43
CA VAL A 28 -30.52 8.67 6.26
C VAL A 28 -31.21 9.98 5.81
N ARG A 29 -30.86 11.12 6.41
CA ARG A 29 -31.48 12.41 6.08
C ARG A 29 -31.13 12.88 4.66
N VAL A 30 -29.89 12.63 4.20
CA VAL A 30 -29.46 13.06 2.85
C VAL A 30 -29.90 12.06 1.77
N ALA A 31 -30.25 10.83 2.12
CA ALA A 31 -30.61 9.78 1.16
C ALA A 31 -31.69 10.17 0.15
N PRO A 32 -32.82 10.81 0.53
CA PRO A 32 -33.86 11.18 -0.42
C PRO A 32 -33.50 12.35 -1.35
N THR A 33 -32.35 12.97 -1.21
CA THR A 33 -31.87 14.07 -2.05
C THR A 33 -30.88 13.57 -3.09
N ASP A 34 -30.61 14.38 -4.13
CA ASP A 34 -29.54 14.12 -5.12
C ASP A 34 -28.23 14.86 -4.82
N ILE A 35 -28.12 15.43 -3.62
CA ILE A 35 -26.94 16.18 -3.20
C ILE A 35 -25.71 15.27 -3.10
N SER A 36 -24.56 15.77 -3.53
CA SER A 36 -23.27 15.09 -3.37
C SER A 36 -22.90 14.97 -1.89
N VAL A 37 -22.27 13.86 -1.54
CA VAL A 37 -21.87 13.54 -0.17
C VAL A 37 -20.40 13.14 -0.17
N LEU A 38 -19.63 13.76 0.72
CA LEU A 38 -18.26 13.35 1.02
C LEU A 38 -18.22 12.61 2.37
N VAL A 39 -17.74 11.38 2.34
CA VAL A 39 -17.54 10.56 3.54
C VAL A 39 -16.07 10.61 3.94
N THR A 40 -15.78 11.17 5.12
CA THR A 40 -14.42 11.26 5.65
C THR A 40 -14.20 10.24 6.77
N GLY A 41 -12.95 9.93 7.04
CA GLY A 41 -12.54 9.01 8.10
C GLY A 41 -11.35 8.15 7.71
N GLU A 42 -10.68 7.58 8.69
CA GLU A 42 -9.49 6.76 8.50
C GLU A 42 -9.75 5.51 7.65
N SER A 43 -8.67 4.93 7.11
CA SER A 43 -8.78 3.64 6.40
C SER A 43 -9.30 2.55 7.35
N GLY A 44 -10.22 1.72 6.84
CA GLY A 44 -10.77 0.58 7.59
C GLY A 44 -11.86 0.90 8.62
N VAL A 45 -12.42 2.14 8.66
CA VAL A 45 -13.54 2.51 9.58
C VAL A 45 -14.91 2.06 9.08
N GLY A 46 -15.01 1.59 7.81
CA GLY A 46 -16.26 1.11 7.20
C GLY A 46 -16.99 2.17 6.36
N LYS A 47 -16.26 3.08 5.72
CA LYS A 47 -16.82 4.13 4.84
C LYS A 47 -17.75 3.58 3.75
N GLU A 48 -17.49 2.38 3.24
CA GLU A 48 -18.26 1.74 2.18
C GLU A 48 -19.73 1.42 2.53
N ASN A 49 -20.10 1.47 3.81
CA ASN A 49 -21.49 1.24 4.21
C ASN A 49 -22.37 2.47 4.01
N ILE A 50 -21.82 3.67 4.16
CA ILE A 50 -22.58 4.93 4.04
C ILE A 50 -23.19 5.11 2.63
N PRO A 51 -22.44 4.95 1.52
CA PRO A 51 -23.01 5.04 0.17
C PRO A 51 -24.09 4.01 -0.11
N LYS A 52 -23.95 2.77 0.43
CA LYS A 52 -24.96 1.72 0.30
C LYS A 52 -26.26 2.11 1.01
N ILE A 53 -26.18 2.68 2.21
CA ILE A 53 -27.32 3.21 2.95
C ILE A 53 -27.99 4.33 2.15
N ILE A 54 -27.21 5.32 1.70
CA ILE A 54 -27.70 6.45 0.94
C ILE A 54 -28.43 5.97 -0.33
N HIS A 55 -27.81 5.06 -1.08
CA HIS A 55 -28.43 4.52 -2.30
C HIS A 55 -29.72 3.77 -2.00
N SER A 56 -29.73 2.88 -1.00
CA SER A 56 -30.88 2.02 -0.67
C SER A 56 -32.11 2.79 -0.18
N LEU A 57 -31.90 3.97 0.40
CA LEU A 57 -32.95 4.86 0.91
C LEU A 57 -33.29 6.01 -0.05
N SER A 58 -32.62 6.08 -1.20
CA SER A 58 -32.82 7.12 -2.20
C SER A 58 -33.96 6.79 -3.18
N HIS A 59 -34.38 7.79 -3.96
CA HIS A 59 -35.28 7.58 -5.10
C HIS A 59 -34.67 6.68 -6.19
N ARG A 60 -33.32 6.53 -6.20
CA ARG A 60 -32.55 5.72 -7.15
C ARG A 60 -32.25 4.29 -6.67
N LYS A 61 -32.93 3.81 -5.60
CA LYS A 61 -32.68 2.50 -4.96
C LYS A 61 -32.82 1.28 -5.90
N HIS A 62 -33.54 1.42 -6.99
CA HIS A 62 -33.72 0.39 -8.02
C HIS A 62 -32.84 0.60 -9.25
N ALA A 63 -32.13 1.73 -9.34
CA ALA A 63 -31.17 2.02 -10.39
C ALA A 63 -29.80 1.41 -10.10
N LYS A 64 -28.86 1.55 -11.03
CA LYS A 64 -27.51 0.99 -10.85
C LYS A 64 -26.75 1.69 -9.72
N TYR A 65 -26.10 0.88 -8.90
CA TYR A 65 -25.09 1.32 -7.94
C TYR A 65 -23.72 0.80 -8.38
N ILE A 66 -22.78 1.69 -8.59
CA ILE A 66 -21.42 1.37 -9.01
C ILE A 66 -20.46 1.92 -7.96
N ALA A 67 -19.58 1.05 -7.43
CA ALA A 67 -18.51 1.44 -6.52
C ALA A 67 -17.16 1.33 -7.26
N VAL A 68 -16.38 2.40 -7.21
CA VAL A 68 -15.07 2.50 -7.84
C VAL A 68 -14.06 2.92 -6.78
N ASN A 69 -12.98 2.15 -6.63
CA ASN A 69 -11.84 2.57 -5.82
C ASN A 69 -10.85 3.29 -6.73
N CYS A 70 -10.70 4.60 -6.55
CA CYS A 70 -9.84 5.45 -7.38
C CYS A 70 -8.36 5.17 -7.15
N GLY A 71 -7.95 4.82 -5.93
CA GLY A 71 -6.56 4.48 -5.61
C GLY A 71 -6.11 3.12 -6.18
N ALA A 72 -7.06 2.22 -6.51
CA ALA A 72 -6.74 0.92 -7.09
C ALA A 72 -6.55 0.95 -8.62
N ILE A 73 -6.95 2.04 -9.29
CA ILE A 73 -6.85 2.17 -10.74
C ILE A 73 -5.58 2.97 -11.08
N PRO A 74 -4.68 2.45 -11.94
CA PRO A 74 -3.49 3.19 -12.34
C PRO A 74 -3.83 4.54 -12.99
N GLU A 75 -3.03 5.58 -12.71
CA GLU A 75 -3.23 6.95 -13.22
C GLU A 75 -3.40 7.01 -14.74
N GLY A 76 -2.62 6.21 -15.49
CA GLY A 76 -2.70 6.17 -16.97
C GLY A 76 -3.99 5.59 -17.54
N THR A 77 -4.83 4.94 -16.73
CA THR A 77 -6.08 4.29 -17.18
C THR A 77 -7.33 4.83 -16.51
N ILE A 78 -7.20 5.59 -15.42
CA ILE A 78 -8.33 6.05 -14.61
C ILE A 78 -9.35 6.88 -15.43
N ASP A 79 -8.87 7.74 -16.30
CA ASP A 79 -9.75 8.54 -17.18
C ASP A 79 -10.56 7.66 -18.13
N SER A 80 -9.93 6.63 -18.69
CA SER A 80 -10.59 5.67 -19.57
C SER A 80 -11.64 4.81 -18.84
N GLU A 81 -11.36 4.42 -17.59
CA GLU A 81 -12.31 3.66 -16.78
C GLU A 81 -13.49 4.51 -16.32
N LEU A 82 -13.25 5.75 -15.86
CA LEU A 82 -14.31 6.63 -15.39
C LEU A 82 -15.19 7.18 -16.54
N PHE A 83 -14.57 7.70 -17.60
CA PHE A 83 -15.28 8.44 -18.67
C PHE A 83 -15.45 7.63 -19.94
N GLY A 84 -14.76 6.49 -20.11
CA GLY A 84 -14.74 5.69 -21.31
C GLY A 84 -13.76 6.21 -22.36
N HIS A 85 -13.59 5.44 -23.43
CA HIS A 85 -12.70 5.80 -24.53
C HIS A 85 -13.26 5.40 -25.89
N GLU A 86 -12.85 6.11 -26.95
CA GLU A 86 -13.08 5.74 -28.32
C GLU A 86 -11.92 4.89 -28.86
N LYS A 87 -12.22 4.05 -29.85
CA LYS A 87 -11.23 3.23 -30.55
C LYS A 87 -10.08 4.09 -31.07
N GLY A 88 -8.84 3.67 -30.82
CA GLY A 88 -7.63 4.36 -31.28
C GLY A 88 -7.19 5.55 -30.42
N SER A 89 -7.84 5.82 -29.29
CA SER A 89 -7.49 6.94 -28.40
C SER A 89 -6.14 6.80 -27.70
N PHE A 90 -5.65 5.57 -27.53
CA PHE A 90 -4.31 5.25 -27.01
C PHE A 90 -3.84 3.88 -27.51
N THR A 91 -2.56 3.55 -27.31
CA THR A 91 -1.97 2.25 -27.67
C THR A 91 -2.68 1.13 -26.93
N GLY A 92 -3.47 0.32 -27.64
CA GLY A 92 -4.28 -0.76 -27.04
C GLY A 92 -5.78 -0.51 -27.02
N ALA A 93 -6.26 0.69 -27.38
CA ALA A 93 -7.69 0.99 -27.54
C ALA A 93 -8.24 0.38 -28.84
N THR A 94 -8.48 -0.94 -28.84
CA THR A 94 -8.93 -1.68 -30.02
C THR A 94 -10.42 -1.51 -30.32
N GLN A 95 -11.22 -1.14 -29.30
CA GLN A 95 -12.67 -0.96 -29.37
C GLN A 95 -13.12 0.23 -28.53
N ASP A 96 -14.34 0.73 -28.79
CA ASP A 96 -14.98 1.70 -27.90
C ASP A 96 -15.36 1.04 -26.57
N ARG A 97 -15.12 1.72 -25.47
CA ARG A 97 -15.51 1.24 -24.14
C ARG A 97 -16.29 2.31 -23.38
N LYS A 98 -17.38 1.88 -22.75
CA LYS A 98 -18.18 2.73 -21.87
C LYS A 98 -17.47 2.91 -20.53
N GLY A 99 -17.42 4.16 -20.05
CA GLY A 99 -16.92 4.47 -18.72
C GLY A 99 -17.98 4.28 -17.62
N TYR A 100 -17.52 4.31 -16.36
CA TYR A 100 -18.42 4.15 -15.22
C TYR A 100 -19.52 5.21 -15.16
N PHE A 101 -19.25 6.45 -15.56
CA PHE A 101 -20.29 7.51 -15.59
C PHE A 101 -21.39 7.25 -16.63
N GLU A 102 -21.05 6.64 -17.76
CA GLU A 102 -22.05 6.22 -18.75
C GLU A 102 -22.87 5.02 -18.26
N VAL A 103 -22.20 4.07 -17.60
CA VAL A 103 -22.87 2.83 -17.09
C VAL A 103 -23.75 3.12 -15.89
N ALA A 104 -23.40 4.13 -15.07
CA ALA A 104 -24.13 4.53 -13.87
C ALA A 104 -25.25 5.54 -14.14
N ASP A 105 -25.48 5.92 -15.39
CA ASP A 105 -26.49 6.92 -15.73
C ASP A 105 -27.86 6.59 -15.13
N GLY A 106 -28.53 7.58 -14.54
CA GLY A 106 -29.76 7.44 -13.76
C GLY A 106 -29.56 6.84 -12.37
N GLY A 107 -28.38 6.35 -12.02
CA GLY A 107 -28.04 5.65 -10.79
C GLY A 107 -27.21 6.43 -9.78
N THR A 108 -26.39 5.69 -9.05
CA THR A 108 -25.46 6.24 -8.03
C THR A 108 -24.06 5.69 -8.27
N ILE A 109 -23.06 6.56 -8.29
CA ILE A 109 -21.65 6.18 -8.29
C ILE A 109 -21.03 6.50 -6.92
N PHE A 110 -20.29 5.53 -6.39
CA PHE A 110 -19.47 5.70 -5.21
C PHE A 110 -18.00 5.73 -5.63
N LEU A 111 -17.32 6.83 -5.32
CA LEU A 111 -15.89 7.02 -5.58
C LEU A 111 -15.13 6.90 -4.25
N ASP A 112 -14.51 5.76 -4.02
CA ASP A 112 -13.64 5.56 -2.85
C ASP A 112 -12.24 6.09 -3.13
N GLU A 113 -11.57 6.60 -2.09
CA GLU A 113 -10.23 7.18 -2.17
C GLU A 113 -10.13 8.32 -3.20
N VAL A 114 -11.15 9.19 -3.24
CA VAL A 114 -11.22 10.30 -4.20
C VAL A 114 -10.04 11.28 -4.10
N GLY A 115 -9.38 11.34 -2.92
CA GLY A 115 -8.17 12.14 -2.70
C GLY A 115 -6.95 11.69 -3.50
N GLU A 116 -6.96 10.45 -4.04
CA GLU A 116 -5.88 9.89 -4.85
C GLU A 116 -6.05 10.16 -6.36
N LEU A 117 -7.13 10.86 -6.77
CA LEU A 117 -7.36 11.19 -8.18
C LEU A 117 -6.30 12.17 -8.72
N PRO A 118 -5.73 11.93 -9.92
CA PRO A 118 -4.89 12.90 -10.60
C PRO A 118 -5.60 14.23 -10.85
N LEU A 119 -4.88 15.34 -10.83
CA LEU A 119 -5.45 16.68 -11.05
C LEU A 119 -6.23 16.81 -12.37
N THR A 120 -5.78 16.15 -13.42
CA THR A 120 -6.46 16.10 -14.73
C THR A 120 -7.84 15.45 -14.64
N THR A 121 -7.92 14.34 -13.91
CA THR A 121 -9.17 13.61 -13.64
C THR A 121 -10.10 14.42 -12.74
N GLN A 122 -9.55 15.14 -11.76
CA GLN A 122 -10.34 16.03 -10.90
C GLN A 122 -11.07 17.12 -11.70
N VAL A 123 -10.42 17.74 -12.69
CA VAL A 123 -11.06 18.73 -13.60
C VAL A 123 -12.23 18.12 -14.37
N ARG A 124 -12.08 16.87 -14.82
CA ARG A 124 -13.15 16.17 -15.54
C ARG A 124 -14.31 15.80 -14.62
N LEU A 125 -14.00 15.36 -13.39
CA LEU A 125 -15.01 15.04 -12.38
C LEU A 125 -15.81 16.30 -11.98
N LEU A 126 -15.17 17.46 -11.88
CA LEU A 126 -15.83 18.71 -11.59
C LEU A 126 -16.90 19.04 -12.64
N ARG A 127 -16.59 18.85 -13.94
CA ARG A 127 -17.58 19.05 -15.03
C ARG A 127 -18.80 18.14 -14.90
N VAL A 128 -18.59 16.88 -14.44
CA VAL A 128 -19.72 15.97 -14.19
C VAL A 128 -20.58 16.47 -13.04
N LEU A 129 -19.95 16.97 -11.96
CA LEU A 129 -20.66 17.48 -10.78
C LEU A 129 -21.42 18.79 -11.03
N GLU A 130 -20.92 19.65 -11.91
CA GLU A 130 -21.52 20.94 -12.22
C GLU A 130 -22.60 20.84 -13.28
N ASN A 131 -22.27 20.20 -14.41
CA ASN A 131 -23.09 20.24 -15.63
C ASN A 131 -23.75 18.88 -15.95
N GLY A 132 -23.37 17.81 -15.26
CA GLY A 132 -23.77 16.45 -15.63
C GLY A 132 -23.19 16.02 -16.98
N GLU A 133 -22.02 16.55 -17.36
CA GLU A 133 -21.42 16.33 -18.67
C GLU A 133 -20.00 15.80 -18.58
N PHE A 134 -19.66 14.91 -19.49
CA PHE A 134 -18.30 14.39 -19.64
C PHE A 134 -17.94 14.13 -21.10
N ILE A 135 -16.65 13.94 -21.38
CA ILE A 135 -16.11 13.64 -22.70
C ILE A 135 -15.27 12.37 -22.59
N LYS A 136 -15.49 11.40 -23.50
CA LYS A 136 -14.66 10.19 -23.60
C LYS A 136 -13.22 10.53 -23.97
N VAL A 137 -12.29 9.66 -23.60
CA VAL A 137 -10.89 9.79 -24.03
C VAL A 137 -10.81 9.58 -25.54
N GLY A 138 -10.17 10.50 -26.26
CA GLY A 138 -10.08 10.48 -27.73
C GLY A 138 -11.29 11.06 -28.46
N SER A 139 -12.33 11.51 -27.75
CA SER A 139 -13.52 12.14 -28.35
C SER A 139 -13.54 13.65 -28.13
N SER A 140 -14.24 14.35 -29.01
CA SER A 140 -14.63 15.76 -28.81
C SER A 140 -16.12 15.92 -28.47
N LYS A 141 -16.88 14.82 -28.44
CA LYS A 141 -18.33 14.84 -28.20
C LYS A 141 -18.64 14.84 -26.72
N THR A 142 -19.39 15.84 -26.25
CA THR A 142 -19.91 15.90 -24.89
C THR A 142 -21.06 14.91 -24.72
N GLN A 143 -21.02 14.13 -23.65
CA GLN A 143 -22.08 13.21 -23.22
C GLN A 143 -22.70 13.71 -21.93
N LYS A 144 -23.99 13.48 -21.76
CA LYS A 144 -24.74 13.84 -20.54
C LYS A 144 -24.92 12.60 -19.66
N THR A 145 -24.89 12.81 -18.36
CA THR A 145 -25.20 11.79 -17.36
C THR A 145 -25.96 12.42 -16.19
N ASN A 146 -26.94 11.69 -15.69
CA ASN A 146 -27.67 12.05 -14.48
C ASN A 146 -27.32 11.07 -13.36
N VAL A 147 -26.11 11.18 -12.81
CA VAL A 147 -25.60 10.29 -11.78
C VAL A 147 -25.50 11.01 -10.44
N ARG A 148 -25.95 10.34 -9.37
CA ARG A 148 -25.67 10.80 -8.00
C ARG A 148 -24.28 10.38 -7.59
N ILE A 149 -23.47 11.31 -7.09
CA ILE A 149 -22.10 11.04 -6.66
C ILE A 149 -22.04 11.01 -5.13
N VAL A 150 -21.45 9.93 -4.58
CA VAL A 150 -21.03 9.82 -3.19
C VAL A 150 -19.53 9.53 -3.22
N ALA A 151 -18.73 10.37 -2.58
CA ALA A 151 -17.28 10.21 -2.54
C ALA A 151 -16.82 9.84 -1.13
N ALA A 152 -15.69 9.12 -1.02
CA ALA A 152 -15.04 8.85 0.25
C ALA A 152 -13.53 9.12 0.16
N THR A 153 -12.95 9.53 1.29
CA THR A 153 -11.52 9.76 1.40
C THR A 153 -11.01 9.47 2.82
N ASN A 154 -9.77 9.06 2.92
CA ASN A 154 -9.01 8.95 4.17
C ASN A 154 -7.95 10.05 4.28
N VAL A 155 -7.80 10.86 3.24
CA VAL A 155 -6.83 11.96 3.17
C VAL A 155 -7.39 13.20 3.88
N ASN A 156 -6.52 13.92 4.59
CA ASN A 156 -6.86 15.26 5.07
C ASN A 156 -6.96 16.22 3.88
N MET A 157 -8.19 16.59 3.51
CA MET A 157 -8.46 17.38 2.31
C MET A 157 -7.86 18.78 2.37
N GLN A 158 -7.82 19.41 3.55
CA GLN A 158 -7.21 20.74 3.70
C GLN A 158 -5.72 20.69 3.38
N GLN A 159 -5.00 19.70 3.95
CA GLN A 159 -3.58 19.52 3.63
C GLN A 159 -3.34 19.13 2.17
N ALA A 160 -4.25 18.37 1.54
CA ALA A 160 -4.14 18.04 0.14
C ALA A 160 -4.33 19.27 -0.77
N ILE A 161 -5.22 20.19 -0.42
CA ILE A 161 -5.44 21.45 -1.12
C ILE A 161 -4.22 22.36 -0.94
N GLU A 162 -3.72 22.54 0.28
CA GLU A 162 -2.51 23.33 0.56
C GLU A 162 -1.26 22.84 -0.21
N LYS A 163 -1.18 21.54 -0.46
CA LYS A 163 -0.09 20.92 -1.23
C LYS A 163 -0.36 20.85 -2.73
N GLU A 164 -1.42 21.52 -3.21
CA GLU A 164 -1.85 21.52 -4.61
C GLU A 164 -2.10 20.12 -5.21
N ARG A 165 -2.38 19.11 -4.36
CA ARG A 165 -2.71 17.74 -4.78
C ARG A 165 -4.20 17.54 -5.03
N PHE A 166 -5.04 18.39 -4.46
CA PHE A 166 -6.48 18.37 -4.65
C PHE A 166 -7.01 19.78 -4.92
N ARG A 167 -7.94 19.90 -5.85
CA ARG A 167 -8.53 21.20 -6.24
C ARG A 167 -9.57 21.63 -5.22
N GLU A 168 -9.50 22.87 -4.80
CA GLU A 168 -10.41 23.47 -3.83
C GLU A 168 -11.87 23.54 -4.36
N ASP A 169 -12.04 23.86 -5.65
CA ASP A 169 -13.37 23.92 -6.30
C ASP A 169 -14.07 22.56 -6.29
N LEU A 170 -13.34 21.49 -6.59
CA LEU A 170 -13.86 20.13 -6.53
C LEU A 170 -14.23 19.72 -5.11
N TYR A 171 -13.39 20.08 -4.12
CA TYR A 171 -13.68 19.80 -2.70
C TYR A 171 -15.01 20.40 -2.29
N TYR A 172 -15.25 21.69 -2.52
CA TYR A 172 -16.52 22.32 -2.15
C TYR A 172 -17.72 21.71 -2.88
N ARG A 173 -17.54 21.24 -4.11
CA ARG A 173 -18.62 20.60 -4.86
C ARG A 173 -18.94 19.20 -4.36
N LEU A 174 -17.94 18.44 -3.90
CA LEU A 174 -18.12 17.09 -3.31
C LEU A 174 -18.64 17.16 -1.88
N SER A 175 -18.15 18.11 -1.08
CA SER A 175 -18.43 18.24 0.35
C SER A 175 -19.69 19.03 0.68
N THR A 176 -20.67 19.08 -0.25
CA THR A 176 -21.96 19.74 0.01
C THR A 176 -22.62 19.20 1.30
N VAL A 177 -22.51 17.91 1.55
CA VAL A 177 -22.78 17.28 2.84
C VAL A 177 -21.59 16.42 3.22
N GLU A 178 -20.99 16.71 4.36
CA GLU A 178 -19.89 15.92 4.91
C GLU A 178 -20.36 15.00 6.02
N ILE A 179 -19.95 13.72 5.92
CA ILE A 179 -20.23 12.68 6.90
C ILE A 179 -18.90 12.12 7.39
N ASP A 180 -18.55 12.47 8.61
CA ASP A 180 -17.33 11.97 9.24
C ASP A 180 -17.60 10.71 10.04
N LEU A 181 -16.76 9.66 9.83
CA LEU A 181 -16.82 8.41 10.55
C LEU A 181 -15.68 8.35 11.58
N PRO A 182 -16.01 8.16 12.87
CA PRO A 182 -15.00 8.14 13.92
C PRO A 182 -14.06 6.95 13.80
N ALA A 183 -12.80 7.16 14.15
CA ALA A 183 -11.82 6.10 14.26
C ALA A 183 -12.22 5.10 15.37
N LEU A 184 -11.77 3.84 15.25
CA LEU A 184 -12.15 2.79 16.19
C LEU A 184 -11.71 3.10 17.64
N ARG A 185 -10.56 3.77 17.81
CA ARG A 185 -10.06 4.23 19.13
C ARG A 185 -10.95 5.29 19.81
N GLU A 186 -11.82 5.94 19.06
CA GLU A 186 -12.79 6.92 19.57
C GLU A 186 -14.13 6.27 19.96
N ARG A 187 -14.30 4.96 19.63
CA ARG A 187 -15.48 4.16 19.87
C ARG A 187 -15.16 2.97 20.78
N ASN A 188 -14.58 3.21 21.94
CA ASN A 188 -14.06 2.17 22.83
C ASN A 188 -15.10 1.11 23.20
N GLU A 189 -16.35 1.51 23.39
CA GLU A 189 -17.46 0.57 23.72
C GLU A 189 -17.75 -0.42 22.59
N ASP A 190 -17.49 -0.03 21.35
CA ASP A 190 -17.76 -0.83 20.18
C ASP A 190 -16.67 -1.88 19.91
N ILE A 191 -15.42 -1.66 20.38
CA ILE A 191 -14.28 -2.53 20.08
C ILE A 191 -14.53 -3.98 20.48
N HIS A 192 -14.95 -4.21 21.73
CA HIS A 192 -15.21 -5.56 22.24
C HIS A 192 -16.44 -6.21 21.56
N LEU A 193 -17.49 -5.41 21.27
CA LEU A 193 -18.65 -5.88 20.54
C LEU A 193 -18.30 -6.35 19.14
N LEU A 194 -17.49 -5.57 18.42
CA LEU A 194 -16.99 -5.91 17.08
C LEU A 194 -16.11 -7.16 17.11
N PHE A 195 -15.17 -7.26 18.05
CA PHE A 195 -14.34 -8.45 18.20
C PHE A 195 -15.18 -9.72 18.40
N ARG A 196 -16.14 -9.70 19.33
CA ARG A 196 -17.04 -10.82 19.59
C ARG A 196 -17.84 -11.22 18.35
N LYS A 197 -18.32 -10.23 17.60
CA LYS A 197 -19.07 -10.48 16.36
C LYS A 197 -18.18 -11.16 15.32
N PHE A 198 -16.97 -10.64 15.06
CA PHE A 198 -16.06 -11.24 14.10
C PHE A 198 -15.63 -12.64 14.48
N ALA A 199 -15.35 -12.88 15.77
CA ALA A 199 -15.06 -14.21 16.29
C ALA A 199 -16.23 -15.18 16.13
N SER A 200 -17.46 -14.71 16.37
CA SER A 200 -18.68 -15.52 16.19
C SER A 200 -18.98 -15.82 14.71
N ASP A 201 -18.85 -14.82 13.84
CA ASP A 201 -19.07 -14.99 12.39
C ASP A 201 -18.05 -15.96 11.78
N PHE A 202 -16.81 -15.86 12.21
CA PHE A 202 -15.75 -16.78 11.79
C PHE A 202 -16.05 -18.21 12.27
N ALA A 203 -16.39 -18.38 13.53
CA ALA A 203 -16.74 -19.67 14.13
C ALA A 203 -17.94 -20.33 13.40
N GLN A 204 -18.97 -19.56 13.07
CA GLN A 204 -20.12 -20.04 12.32
C GLN A 204 -19.74 -20.45 10.89
N LYS A 205 -18.93 -19.63 10.19
CA LYS A 205 -18.50 -19.89 8.81
C LYS A 205 -17.70 -21.18 8.69
N TYR A 206 -16.81 -21.44 9.64
CA TYR A 206 -15.89 -22.59 9.62
C TYR A 206 -16.33 -23.74 10.53
N LYS A 207 -17.53 -23.65 11.16
CA LYS A 207 -18.11 -24.67 12.06
C LYS A 207 -17.18 -25.05 13.22
N MET A 208 -16.53 -24.06 13.82
CA MET A 208 -15.62 -24.23 14.95
C MET A 208 -16.11 -23.44 16.18
N PRO A 209 -15.67 -23.79 17.39
CA PRO A 209 -16.03 -23.02 18.59
C PRO A 209 -15.50 -21.59 18.54
N SER A 210 -16.32 -20.62 18.94
CA SER A 210 -15.93 -19.23 18.99
C SER A 210 -14.90 -18.97 20.10
N ILE A 211 -13.91 -18.14 19.82
CA ILE A 211 -12.93 -17.65 20.81
C ILE A 211 -13.59 -16.61 21.72
N ARG A 212 -13.07 -16.51 22.96
CA ARG A 212 -13.45 -15.52 23.96
C ARG A 212 -12.20 -14.93 24.58
N LEU A 213 -12.25 -13.66 24.95
CA LEU A 213 -11.21 -12.99 25.68
C LEU A 213 -11.46 -13.08 27.19
N ASP A 214 -10.42 -13.23 27.99
CA ASP A 214 -10.52 -13.00 29.44
C ASP A 214 -10.61 -11.48 29.74
N GLU A 215 -10.90 -11.11 30.98
CA GLU A 215 -11.07 -9.70 31.37
C GLU A 215 -9.79 -8.88 31.15
N ASN A 216 -8.65 -9.48 31.41
CA ASN A 216 -7.35 -8.83 31.20
C ASN A 216 -7.06 -8.63 29.70
N ALA A 217 -7.39 -9.62 28.86
CA ALA A 217 -7.28 -9.48 27.40
C ALA A 217 -8.22 -8.42 26.84
N VAL A 218 -9.45 -8.32 27.38
CA VAL A 218 -10.38 -7.22 27.00
C VAL A 218 -9.72 -5.86 27.32
N THR A 219 -9.12 -5.70 28.49
CA THR A 219 -8.45 -4.45 28.86
C THR A 219 -7.30 -4.12 27.89
N VAL A 220 -6.50 -5.11 27.52
CA VAL A 220 -5.43 -4.95 26.51
C VAL A 220 -6.00 -4.56 25.16
N LEU A 221 -7.10 -5.20 24.72
CA LEU A 221 -7.76 -4.89 23.45
C LEU A 221 -8.27 -3.46 23.40
N LEU A 222 -8.90 -2.97 24.47
CA LEU A 222 -9.45 -1.61 24.56
C LEU A 222 -8.36 -0.53 24.56
N ASN A 223 -7.19 -0.82 25.12
CA ASN A 223 -6.07 0.11 25.18
C ASN A 223 -5.27 0.19 23.87
N TYR A 224 -5.51 -0.70 22.91
CA TYR A 224 -4.80 -0.70 21.66
C TYR A 224 -5.40 0.30 20.65
N ARG A 225 -4.57 1.06 19.95
CA ARG A 225 -4.97 2.18 19.08
C ARG A 225 -5.63 1.81 17.77
N PHE A 226 -5.46 0.60 17.28
CA PHE A 226 -5.99 0.09 16.01
C PHE A 226 -5.78 1.05 14.82
N PRO A 227 -4.55 1.31 14.35
CA PRO A 227 -4.32 2.20 13.21
C PRO A 227 -5.01 1.73 11.91
N GLY A 228 -5.28 0.44 11.76
CA GLY A 228 -6.09 -0.14 10.67
C GLY A 228 -7.58 -0.32 11.01
N ASN A 229 -8.04 0.26 12.13
CA ASN A 229 -9.44 0.32 12.54
C ASN A 229 -10.16 -1.04 12.53
N ILE A 230 -11.39 -1.09 12.01
CA ILE A 230 -12.22 -2.30 11.97
C ILE A 230 -11.59 -3.39 11.11
N ARG A 231 -10.89 -3.03 10.01
CA ARG A 231 -10.19 -3.99 9.16
C ARG A 231 -9.10 -4.73 9.93
N GLN A 232 -8.32 -4.02 10.73
CA GLN A 232 -7.29 -4.63 11.58
C GLN A 232 -7.90 -5.49 12.68
N LEU A 233 -8.94 -5.01 13.36
CA LEU A 233 -9.63 -5.76 14.41
C LEU A 233 -10.25 -7.06 13.88
N LYS A 234 -10.83 -7.02 12.70
CA LYS A 234 -11.37 -8.21 12.02
C LYS A 234 -10.28 -9.21 11.70
N ASN A 235 -9.17 -8.77 11.09
CA ASN A 235 -8.03 -9.64 10.79
C ASN A 235 -7.46 -10.28 12.05
N LEU A 236 -7.33 -9.50 13.14
CA LEU A 236 -6.89 -9.99 14.44
C LEU A 236 -7.80 -11.10 14.97
N ALA A 237 -9.12 -10.89 14.97
CA ALA A 237 -10.10 -11.88 15.45
C ALA A 237 -10.07 -13.16 14.60
N GLU A 238 -9.96 -13.04 13.29
CA GLU A 238 -9.86 -14.18 12.36
C GLU A 238 -8.54 -14.93 12.57
N GLN A 239 -7.41 -14.24 12.68
CA GLN A 239 -6.10 -14.83 12.89
C GLN A 239 -6.04 -15.64 14.19
N ILE A 240 -6.47 -15.07 15.30
CA ILE A 240 -6.52 -15.77 16.60
C ILE A 240 -7.45 -16.98 16.52
N SER A 241 -8.59 -16.86 15.84
CA SER A 241 -9.56 -17.95 15.70
C SER A 241 -9.00 -19.16 14.95
N VAL A 242 -8.07 -18.93 14.01
CA VAL A 242 -7.40 -19.99 13.23
C VAL A 242 -6.28 -20.64 14.01
N ILE A 243 -5.42 -19.83 14.64
CA ILE A 243 -4.13 -20.28 15.16
C ILE A 243 -4.27 -20.89 16.57
N GLU A 244 -5.12 -20.29 17.42
CA GLU A 244 -5.22 -20.70 18.82
C GLU A 244 -6.12 -21.91 19.00
N GLU A 245 -5.58 -22.97 19.59
CA GLU A 245 -6.35 -24.15 20.00
C GLU A 245 -7.24 -23.85 21.22
N SER A 246 -6.69 -23.10 22.19
CA SER A 246 -7.45 -22.63 23.35
C SER A 246 -8.47 -21.58 22.95
N ARG A 247 -9.74 -21.83 23.27
CA ARG A 247 -10.82 -20.89 22.94
C ARG A 247 -10.96 -19.74 23.96
N MET A 248 -10.26 -19.80 25.07
CA MET A 248 -10.09 -18.69 26.00
C MET A 248 -8.72 -18.04 25.77
N ILE A 249 -8.72 -16.79 25.37
CA ILE A 249 -7.53 -16.03 25.02
C ILE A 249 -7.14 -15.13 26.18
N THR A 250 -5.94 -15.32 26.71
CA THR A 250 -5.38 -14.51 27.79
C THR A 250 -4.68 -13.25 27.28
N ALA A 251 -4.45 -12.28 28.17
CA ALA A 251 -3.79 -11.03 27.84
C ALA A 251 -2.39 -11.25 27.19
N SER A 252 -1.60 -12.20 27.71
CA SER A 252 -0.28 -12.53 27.17
C SER A 252 -0.35 -13.07 25.75
N LYS A 253 -1.32 -13.96 25.47
CA LYS A 253 -1.55 -14.47 24.11
C LYS A 253 -1.98 -13.36 23.17
N LEU A 254 -2.93 -12.51 23.56
CA LEU A 254 -3.40 -11.40 22.74
C LEU A 254 -2.27 -10.43 22.39
N GLN A 255 -1.37 -10.13 23.35
CA GLN A 255 -0.22 -9.24 23.12
C GLN A 255 0.72 -9.75 22.01
N ASN A 256 0.87 -11.06 21.84
CA ASN A 256 1.72 -11.64 20.79
C ASN A 256 1.17 -11.37 19.38
N TYR A 257 -0.13 -11.14 19.24
CA TYR A 257 -0.80 -10.83 17.97
C TYR A 257 -0.93 -9.33 17.71
N LEU A 258 -0.77 -8.50 18.72
CA LEU A 258 -0.81 -7.05 18.56
C LEU A 258 0.59 -6.55 18.17
N PRO A 259 0.74 -5.88 17.01
CA PRO A 259 2.01 -5.27 16.64
C PRO A 259 2.50 -4.35 17.77
N ASN A 260 3.72 -4.59 18.27
CA ASN A 260 4.34 -3.70 19.24
C ASN A 260 4.59 -2.34 18.58
N ASN A 261 3.74 -1.36 18.85
CA ASN A 261 3.96 0.03 18.47
C ASN A 261 5.05 0.73 19.33
N LYS A 262 5.94 -0.02 19.93
CA LYS A 262 7.22 0.55 20.35
C LYS A 262 8.06 0.66 19.08
N SER A 263 7.97 1.83 18.45
CA SER A 263 8.92 2.25 17.44
C SER A 263 10.32 2.20 18.07
N ASN A 264 11.02 1.09 17.88
CA ASN A 264 12.46 0.99 18.15
C ASN A 264 13.26 1.75 17.07
N PHE A 265 12.68 2.81 16.51
CA PHE A 265 13.45 3.79 15.78
C PHE A 265 14.01 4.79 16.76
N PRO A 266 15.32 5.03 16.79
CA PRO A 266 15.91 6.08 17.61
C PRO A 266 15.17 7.38 17.31
N ALA A 267 14.61 8.00 18.36
CA ALA A 267 13.95 9.30 18.23
C ALA A 267 15.02 10.29 17.75
N VAL A 268 14.95 10.70 16.50
CA VAL A 268 15.68 11.87 16.00
C VAL A 268 15.05 13.08 16.66
N ILE A 269 15.72 13.58 17.69
CA ILE A 269 15.35 14.81 18.39
C ILE A 269 15.66 15.97 17.42
N GLY A 270 14.61 16.61 16.95
CA GLY A 270 14.65 17.97 16.41
C GLY A 270 14.70 18.07 14.88
N GLY A 271 13.57 18.42 14.27
CA GLY A 271 13.52 19.01 12.94
C GLY A 271 12.32 18.55 12.10
N LYS A 272 11.35 19.42 11.95
CA LYS A 272 10.29 19.52 10.93
C LYS A 272 9.85 18.24 10.19
N LYS A 273 8.59 17.88 10.40
CA LYS A 273 7.85 16.87 9.63
C LYS A 273 7.82 17.24 8.15
N GLU A 274 8.54 16.49 7.34
CA GLU A 274 8.33 16.39 5.90
C GLU A 274 8.45 14.91 5.48
N ASN A 275 7.35 14.41 4.93
CA ASN A 275 7.15 13.22 4.08
C ASN A 275 7.85 11.89 4.46
N ASP A 276 7.06 10.94 5.00
CA ASP A 276 7.49 9.61 5.47
C ASP A 276 8.16 8.69 4.42
N PHE A 277 7.92 8.88 3.13
CA PHE A 277 8.51 8.01 2.08
C PHE A 277 9.92 8.42 1.63
N SER A 278 10.30 9.68 1.79
CA SER A 278 11.68 10.12 1.55
C SER A 278 12.59 9.65 2.67
N THR A 279 12.10 9.60 3.89
CA THR A 279 12.85 9.23 5.10
C THR A 279 13.28 7.75 5.10
N GLU A 280 12.44 6.83 4.63
CA GLU A 280 12.82 5.41 4.52
C GLU A 280 13.90 5.16 3.46
N ARG A 281 13.82 5.83 2.32
CA ARG A 281 14.87 5.79 1.29
C ARG A 281 16.18 6.40 1.79
N ASP A 282 16.12 7.54 2.46
CA ASP A 282 17.30 8.23 2.99
C ASP A 282 17.97 7.41 4.10
N ILE A 283 17.21 6.72 4.95
CA ILE A 283 17.73 5.80 5.96
C ILE A 283 18.39 4.58 5.29
N MET A 284 17.77 4.01 4.26
CA MET A 284 18.33 2.88 3.53
C MET A 284 19.60 3.27 2.76
N TYR A 285 19.63 4.46 2.13
CA TYR A 285 20.84 4.98 1.51
C TYR A 285 21.94 5.28 2.52
N LYS A 286 21.62 5.79 3.70
CA LYS A 286 22.58 6.02 4.78
C LYS A 286 23.20 4.72 5.27
N ILE A 287 22.37 3.69 5.53
CA ILE A 287 22.86 2.36 5.93
C ILE A 287 23.77 1.74 4.85
N LEU A 288 23.38 1.84 3.57
CA LEU A 288 24.20 1.36 2.45
C LEU A 288 25.52 2.15 2.33
N PHE A 289 25.49 3.45 2.60
CA PHE A 289 26.70 4.29 2.57
C PHE A 289 27.63 3.97 3.74
N ASP A 290 27.08 3.75 4.93
CA ASP A 290 27.84 3.36 6.11
C ASP A 290 28.46 1.96 5.93
N MET A 291 27.71 0.98 5.42
CA MET A 291 28.25 -0.34 5.05
C MET A 291 29.34 -0.26 3.98
N ARG A 292 29.21 0.60 2.99
CA ARG A 292 30.24 0.81 1.96
C ARG A 292 31.51 1.39 2.55
N ASN A 293 31.39 2.32 3.49
CA ASN A 293 32.55 2.90 4.19
C ASN A 293 33.25 1.86 5.06
N ASP A 294 32.49 1.03 5.80
CA ASP A 294 33.04 -0.04 6.63
C ASP A 294 33.78 -1.10 5.80
N ILE A 295 33.23 -1.46 4.63
CA ILE A 295 33.89 -2.37 3.68
C ILE A 295 35.18 -1.77 3.13
N ASN A 296 35.20 -0.45 2.84
CA ASN A 296 36.39 0.23 2.34
C ASN A 296 37.47 0.34 3.44
N ASP A 297 37.07 0.58 4.67
CA ASP A 297 37.97 0.65 5.82
C ASP A 297 38.56 -0.74 6.13
N LEU A 298 37.77 -1.82 6.04
CA LEU A 298 38.26 -3.21 6.10
C LEU A 298 39.23 -3.56 4.97
N LYS A 299 38.93 -3.12 3.73
CA LYS A 299 39.85 -3.32 2.59
C LYS A 299 41.19 -2.60 2.79
N LYS A 300 41.18 -1.39 3.36
CA LYS A 300 42.45 -0.68 3.68
C LYS A 300 43.25 -1.43 4.75
N LEU A 301 42.61 -1.87 5.83
CA LEU A 301 43.26 -2.67 6.88
C LEU A 301 43.86 -3.96 6.33
N THR A 302 43.13 -4.70 5.50
CA THR A 302 43.63 -5.94 4.88
C THR A 302 44.79 -5.66 3.91
N LEU A 303 44.73 -4.58 3.13
CA LEU A 303 45.82 -4.17 2.23
C LEU A 303 47.08 -3.76 3.00
N ASP A 304 46.97 -3.06 4.12
CA ASP A 304 48.06 -2.68 4.98
C ASP A 304 48.70 -3.89 5.69
N LEU A 305 47.89 -4.85 6.15
CA LEU A 305 48.33 -6.14 6.67
C LEU A 305 49.07 -6.97 5.64
N MET A 306 48.61 -6.99 4.39
CA MET A 306 49.28 -7.72 3.29
C MET A 306 50.60 -7.05 2.86
N LYS A 307 50.79 -5.73 3.02
CA LYS A 307 51.99 -4.99 2.65
C LYS A 307 53.06 -4.99 3.70
N THR A 308 52.72 -4.93 4.98
CA THR A 308 53.66 -4.80 6.10
C THR A 308 54.06 -6.15 6.73
N GLY A 309 53.18 -7.15 6.69
CA GLY A 309 53.46 -8.48 7.23
C GLY A 309 53.60 -8.53 8.77
N ASP A 310 53.52 -7.40 9.44
CA ASP A 310 53.75 -7.25 10.87
C ASP A 310 52.50 -6.63 11.54
N ILE A 311 51.88 -7.37 12.42
CA ILE A 311 50.58 -7.03 13.02
C ILE A 311 50.70 -5.83 13.96
N GLU A 312 51.82 -5.72 14.70
CA GLU A 312 52.03 -4.65 15.67
C GLU A 312 52.20 -3.27 15.04
N GLU A 313 52.83 -3.16 13.85
CA GLU A 313 53.01 -1.89 13.14
C GLU A 313 51.72 -1.39 12.48
N VAL A 314 50.80 -2.28 12.11
CA VAL A 314 49.49 -1.97 11.52
C VAL A 314 48.50 -1.54 12.61
N GLU A 315 48.58 -2.11 13.80
CA GLU A 315 47.80 -1.75 14.96
C GLU A 315 48.09 -0.32 15.44
N GLU A 316 49.37 0.08 15.52
CA GLU A 316 49.76 1.44 15.90
C GLU A 316 49.32 2.51 14.87
N ARG A 317 49.40 2.20 13.58
CA ARG A 317 49.04 3.15 12.52
C ARG A 317 47.53 3.32 12.31
N ASN A 318 46.76 2.30 12.61
CA ASN A 318 45.32 2.26 12.35
C ASN A 318 44.44 2.14 13.63
N HIS A 319 45.01 2.48 14.79
CA HIS A 319 44.32 2.35 16.09
C HIS A 319 42.94 3.05 16.11
N GLN A 320 42.80 4.21 15.51
CA GLN A 320 41.54 4.94 15.40
C GLN A 320 40.50 4.27 14.51
N LEU A 321 40.91 3.55 13.47
CA LEU A 321 40.03 2.77 12.60
C LEU A 321 39.57 1.48 13.27
N ILE A 322 40.47 0.83 13.99
CA ILE A 322 40.18 -0.38 14.76
C ILE A 322 39.20 -0.06 15.90
N GLU A 323 39.44 1.01 16.65
CA GLU A 323 38.56 1.48 17.73
C GLU A 323 37.14 1.83 17.21
N LYS A 324 37.04 2.43 16.03
CA LYS A 324 35.77 2.74 15.41
C LYS A 324 34.96 1.50 15.00
N ILE A 325 35.61 0.45 14.52
CA ILE A 325 34.98 -0.83 14.13
C ILE A 325 34.50 -1.61 15.37
N TYR A 326 35.28 -1.56 16.48
CA TYR A 326 34.94 -2.25 17.72
C TYR A 326 33.98 -1.49 18.62
N ALA A 327 33.96 -0.16 18.59
CA ALA A 327 33.01 0.67 19.35
C ALA A 327 31.54 0.44 18.94
N ASP A 328 31.29 0.04 17.69
CA ASP A 328 29.94 -0.35 17.23
C ASP A 328 29.52 -1.78 17.68
N GLN A 329 30.44 -2.61 18.18
CA GLN A 329 30.13 -3.97 18.65
C GLN A 329 29.72 -4.02 20.14
N GLU A 330 30.18 -3.12 20.98
CA GLU A 330 29.82 -3.12 22.42
C GLU A 330 28.35 -2.77 22.71
N LEU A 331 27.60 -2.28 21.71
CA LEU A 331 26.16 -1.97 21.82
C LEU A 331 25.23 -3.15 21.46
N LYS A 332 25.73 -4.32 21.12
CA LYS A 332 24.93 -5.47 20.63
C LYS A 332 25.09 -6.80 21.38
N GLU A 333 25.67 -6.86 22.57
CA GLU A 333 25.61 -8.09 23.38
C GLU A 333 24.31 -8.18 24.18
N HIS A 334 23.24 -8.62 23.55
CA HIS A 334 22.13 -9.33 24.20
C HIS A 334 21.85 -10.63 23.46
N LYS A 335 22.39 -11.72 24.09
CA LYS A 335 21.95 -13.12 24.04
C LYS A 335 21.25 -13.61 22.78
N ILE A 336 22.01 -14.30 21.95
CA ILE A 336 21.47 -15.30 21.00
C ILE A 336 21.79 -16.68 21.62
N GLU A 337 20.74 -17.41 22.02
CA GLU A 337 20.84 -18.84 22.35
C GLU A 337 21.11 -19.62 21.05
N VAL A 338 22.22 -20.33 21.07
CA VAL A 338 22.66 -21.20 19.98
C VAL A 338 21.81 -22.47 19.99
N MET A 339 20.92 -22.63 19.01
CA MET A 339 20.31 -23.93 18.72
C MET A 339 21.33 -24.81 17.99
N ASN A 340 21.69 -25.92 18.58
CA ASN A 340 22.52 -26.99 18.01
C ASN A 340 21.82 -27.65 16.85
N ILE A 341 22.43 -27.59 15.66
CA ILE A 341 22.06 -28.41 14.49
C ILE A 341 23.12 -29.52 14.34
N PRO A 342 22.75 -30.79 14.20
CA PRO A 342 23.73 -31.89 14.14
C PRO A 342 24.47 -31.87 12.81
N GLN A 343 25.79 -32.00 12.92
CA GLN A 343 26.70 -32.21 11.78
C GLN A 343 26.39 -33.55 11.09
N ASN A 344 26.21 -33.51 9.81
CA ASN A 344 26.37 -34.70 8.98
C ASN A 344 27.39 -34.41 7.88
N SER A 345 28.44 -35.23 7.92
CA SER A 345 29.60 -35.20 7.05
C SER A 345 29.28 -35.61 5.63
N SER A 346 29.77 -34.91 4.62
CA SER A 346 30.58 -35.55 3.56
C SER A 346 30.85 -34.65 2.35
N LYS A 347 32.13 -34.67 1.98
CA LYS A 347 32.73 -34.54 0.62
C LYS A 347 33.03 -33.14 0.11
N GLU A 348 34.32 -32.85 0.24
CA GLU A 348 35.11 -31.91 -0.55
C GLU A 348 34.83 -32.02 -2.05
N LYS A 349 34.62 -30.90 -2.70
CA LYS A 349 34.85 -30.70 -4.13
C LYS A 349 35.63 -29.42 -4.29
N ASP A 350 36.81 -29.58 -4.86
CA ASP A 350 37.72 -28.53 -5.31
C ASP A 350 36.97 -27.53 -6.22
N TYR A 351 37.12 -26.26 -5.92
CA TYR A 351 36.78 -25.17 -6.83
C TYR A 351 38.09 -24.46 -7.22
N ASP A 352 38.42 -24.60 -8.50
CA ASP A 352 39.47 -23.83 -9.18
C ASP A 352 39.21 -22.33 -9.06
N PHE A 353 40.22 -21.62 -8.59
CA PHE A 353 40.28 -20.16 -8.58
C PHE A 353 40.48 -19.66 -10.02
N ILE A 354 39.45 -19.04 -10.57
CA ILE A 354 39.58 -18.26 -11.81
C ILE A 354 39.91 -16.80 -11.42
N GLU A 355 41.07 -16.34 -11.91
CA GLU A 355 41.52 -14.95 -11.82
C GLU A 355 40.44 -13.98 -12.36
N THR A 356 39.96 -13.10 -11.51
CA THR A 356 39.09 -11.98 -11.92
C THR A 356 39.93 -10.84 -12.47
N ILE A 357 39.82 -10.63 -13.78
CA ILE A 357 40.32 -9.43 -14.48
C ILE A 357 39.48 -8.24 -14.03
N GLU A 358 40.12 -7.19 -13.56
CA GLU A 358 39.48 -5.90 -13.27
C GLU A 358 39.07 -5.24 -14.60
N GLU A 359 37.75 -5.25 -14.89
CA GLU A 359 37.18 -4.42 -15.96
C GLU A 359 36.50 -3.19 -15.33
N ASP A 360 36.88 -2.00 -15.82
CA ASP A 360 36.27 -0.70 -15.53
C ASP A 360 34.73 -0.76 -15.80
N GLU A 361 33.93 -0.63 -14.77
CA GLU A 361 32.48 -0.66 -14.89
C GLU A 361 31.94 0.67 -15.43
N SER A 362 31.61 0.72 -16.73
CA SER A 362 30.78 1.79 -17.27
C SER A 362 29.37 1.69 -16.69
N LEU A 363 28.88 2.79 -16.14
CA LEU A 363 27.56 2.89 -15.45
C LEU A 363 26.38 2.99 -16.44
N SER A 364 26.59 2.91 -17.76
CA SER A 364 25.52 2.99 -18.74
C SER A 364 24.83 1.63 -18.95
N LEU A 365 23.53 1.58 -18.68
CA LEU A 365 22.69 0.40 -18.96
C LEU A 365 22.70 0.00 -20.44
N GLN A 366 22.90 0.97 -21.34
CA GLN A 366 22.98 0.75 -22.79
C GLN A 366 24.26 0.03 -23.18
N ASP A 367 25.38 0.41 -22.59
CA ASP A 367 26.69 -0.22 -22.88
C ASP A 367 26.72 -1.66 -22.37
N LYS A 368 26.17 -1.95 -21.19
CA LYS A 368 26.04 -3.33 -20.68
C LYS A 368 25.10 -4.18 -21.54
N GLU A 369 24.04 -3.59 -22.10
CA GLU A 369 23.13 -4.28 -23.01
C GLU A 369 23.82 -4.65 -24.33
N ILE A 370 24.59 -3.75 -24.90
CA ILE A 370 25.39 -3.98 -26.10
C ILE A 370 26.40 -5.10 -25.87
N GLU A 371 27.09 -5.07 -24.74
CA GLU A 371 28.06 -6.08 -24.37
C GLU A 371 27.45 -7.48 -24.20
N MET A 372 26.29 -7.57 -23.52
CA MET A 372 25.55 -8.83 -23.37
C MET A 372 25.11 -9.40 -24.73
N ILE A 373 24.63 -8.54 -25.63
CA ILE A 373 24.23 -8.97 -26.99
C ILE A 373 25.43 -9.47 -27.77
N LYS A 374 26.60 -8.80 -27.74
CA LYS A 374 27.83 -9.23 -28.39
C LYS A 374 28.31 -10.58 -27.86
N LYS A 375 28.46 -10.72 -26.54
CA LYS A 375 28.90 -11.96 -25.89
C LYS A 375 27.98 -13.15 -26.23
N SER A 376 26.66 -12.93 -26.24
CA SER A 376 25.71 -13.99 -26.58
C SER A 376 25.74 -14.39 -28.07
N LEU A 377 25.98 -13.46 -28.98
CA LEU A 377 26.16 -13.74 -30.41
C LEU A 377 27.46 -14.50 -30.68
N GLU A 378 28.58 -14.10 -30.08
CA GLU A 378 29.88 -14.79 -30.21
C GLU A 378 29.81 -16.23 -29.68
N LYS A 379 29.24 -16.42 -28.48
CA LYS A 379 29.08 -17.71 -27.83
C LYS A 379 28.22 -18.69 -28.67
N ASN A 380 27.23 -18.15 -29.38
CA ASN A 380 26.32 -18.96 -30.22
C ASN A 380 26.69 -18.95 -31.71
N ASN A 381 27.94 -18.65 -32.07
CA ASN A 381 28.45 -18.62 -33.46
C ASN A 381 27.53 -17.81 -34.41
N ASN A 382 27.08 -16.63 -33.97
CA ASN A 382 26.16 -15.74 -34.69
C ASN A 382 24.78 -16.34 -35.03
N LYS A 383 24.37 -17.43 -34.37
CA LYS A 383 23.06 -18.01 -34.54
C LYS A 383 22.02 -17.27 -33.71
N ARG A 384 21.39 -16.25 -34.30
CA ARG A 384 20.44 -15.30 -33.66
C ARG A 384 19.35 -15.98 -32.83
N LYS A 385 18.81 -17.10 -33.29
CA LYS A 385 17.77 -17.85 -32.59
C LYS A 385 18.22 -18.43 -31.23
N LEU A 386 19.47 -18.89 -31.17
CA LEU A 386 20.04 -19.42 -29.92
C LEU A 386 20.45 -18.26 -28.96
N ALA A 387 21.04 -17.19 -29.49
CA ALA A 387 21.37 -16.01 -28.74
C ALA A 387 20.13 -15.32 -28.12
N ALA A 388 19.03 -15.22 -28.87
CA ALA A 388 17.77 -14.68 -28.35
C ALA A 388 17.21 -15.53 -27.20
N LYS A 389 17.31 -16.85 -27.30
CA LYS A 389 16.87 -17.80 -26.25
C LYS A 389 17.74 -17.67 -25.00
N GLU A 390 19.04 -17.48 -25.13
CA GLU A 390 19.96 -17.29 -24.01
C GLU A 390 19.73 -15.95 -23.29
N LEU A 391 19.44 -14.90 -24.05
CA LEU A 391 19.12 -13.56 -23.52
C LEU A 391 17.66 -13.44 -22.99
N GLY A 392 16.85 -14.47 -23.13
CA GLY A 392 15.45 -14.46 -22.69
C GLY A 392 14.54 -13.49 -23.47
N ILE A 393 14.92 -13.10 -24.70
CA ILE A 393 14.17 -12.19 -25.56
C ILE A 393 13.70 -12.84 -26.85
N SER A 394 12.70 -12.25 -27.53
CA SER A 394 12.26 -12.75 -28.81
C SER A 394 13.29 -12.49 -29.92
N GLU A 395 13.38 -13.40 -30.91
CA GLU A 395 14.26 -13.24 -32.07
C GLU A 395 14.04 -11.91 -32.80
N ARG A 396 12.80 -11.43 -32.86
CA ARG A 396 12.41 -10.14 -33.45
C ARG A 396 12.95 -8.97 -32.64
N THR A 397 12.95 -9.08 -31.31
CA THR A 397 13.49 -8.06 -30.40
C THR A 397 15.01 -7.98 -30.54
N LEU A 398 15.70 -9.12 -30.59
CA LEU A 398 17.14 -9.19 -30.79
C LEU A 398 17.53 -8.57 -32.15
N TYR A 399 16.81 -8.90 -33.23
CA TYR A 399 17.06 -8.32 -34.56
C TYR A 399 16.93 -6.78 -34.56
N ARG A 400 15.90 -6.25 -33.90
CA ARG A 400 15.69 -4.80 -33.79
C ARG A 400 16.84 -4.12 -33.03
N LYS A 401 17.34 -4.76 -31.95
CA LYS A 401 18.45 -4.22 -31.14
C LYS A 401 19.78 -4.30 -31.87
N ILE A 402 20.06 -5.39 -32.59
CA ILE A 402 21.25 -5.50 -33.46
C ILE A 402 21.25 -4.38 -34.49
N LYS A 403 20.12 -4.10 -35.12
CA LYS A 403 19.99 -2.99 -36.09
C LYS A 403 20.08 -1.61 -35.44
N GLN A 404 19.63 -1.46 -34.21
CA GLN A 404 19.66 -0.18 -33.46
C GLN A 404 21.07 0.16 -32.98
N TYR A 405 21.90 -0.84 -32.64
CA TYR A 405 23.24 -0.67 -32.11
C TYR A 405 24.35 -0.95 -33.15
N ASP A 406 23.95 -1.23 -34.39
CA ASP A 406 24.84 -1.50 -35.55
C ASP A 406 25.88 -2.62 -35.27
N LEU A 407 25.38 -3.77 -34.73
CA LEU A 407 26.14 -4.93 -34.27
C LEU A 407 26.15 -6.07 -35.30
#